data_d43b4cdd9115337042ed0d1d3c18a3ed
#
_entry.id   d43b4cdd9115337042ed0d1d3c18a3ed
#
_cell.length_a   1.000
_cell.length_b   1.000
_cell.length_c   1.000
_cell.angle_alpha   90.00
_cell.angle_beta   90.00
_cell.angle_gamma   90.00
#
_symmetry.space_group_name_H-M   'P 1'
#
loop_
_entity.id
_entity.type
_entity.pdbx_description
1 polymer ?
#
loop_
_entity_poly.entity_id
_entity_poly.type
_entity_poly.pdbx_seq_one_letter_code
_entity_poly.pdbx_strand_id
1 'polypeptide(L)'
;MSSDNAVSFMKNSSLNVVNINRELWNAKTKVLVDYIWSDNIGIVVITNKVVQQSDLSIIDHYVKNSNDINSLQVEDSRLPKSKSYLKIIGIPFYPHANSQEKLTSLDIETIMKQNHIFDNISLASKPRVIKVSPKSDMAIVWIDIWDVQSGQNAKLLINRCFNVGNNIATIRGANMNLGVS
;
A
#
# COMPACT_ATOMS: atom_id res chain seq x y z
N MET A 1 23.10 2.66 -3.30
CA MET A 1 23.91 3.83 -3.75
C MET A 1 24.51 4.51 -2.53
N SER A 2 25.82 4.87 -2.54
CA SER A 2 26.34 5.72 -1.49
C SER A 2 25.86 7.16 -1.68
N SER A 3 25.76 7.93 -0.60
CA SER A 3 25.37 9.35 -0.59
C SER A 3 26.18 10.19 -1.60
N ASP A 4 27.49 9.92 -1.67
CA ASP A 4 28.40 10.66 -2.56
C ASP A 4 28.13 10.39 -4.05
N ASN A 5 27.72 9.17 -4.40
CA ASN A 5 27.36 8.81 -5.76
C ASN A 5 26.04 9.46 -6.21
N ALA A 6 25.05 9.60 -5.31
CA ALA A 6 23.80 10.27 -5.61
C ALA A 6 23.99 11.78 -5.84
N VAL A 7 24.79 12.42 -4.99
CA VAL A 7 25.13 13.86 -5.13
C VAL A 7 25.94 14.13 -6.41
N SER A 8 26.91 13.27 -6.72
CA SER A 8 27.71 13.38 -7.94
C SER A 8 26.82 13.19 -9.19
N PHE A 9 25.90 12.25 -9.15
CA PHE A 9 24.94 12.02 -10.21
C PHE A 9 24.07 13.26 -10.49
N MET A 10 23.49 13.87 -9.44
CA MET A 10 22.67 15.08 -9.59
C MET A 10 23.43 16.28 -10.16
N LYS A 11 24.74 16.38 -9.89
CA LYS A 11 25.58 17.47 -10.42
C LYS A 11 25.97 17.28 -11.87
N ASN A 12 26.10 16.04 -12.32
CA ASN A 12 26.70 15.71 -13.64
C ASN A 12 25.67 15.12 -14.62
N SER A 13 24.43 14.84 -14.18
CA SER A 13 23.47 14.16 -15.04
C SER A 13 22.55 15.10 -15.80
N SER A 14 22.21 14.67 -17.00
CA SER A 14 21.11 15.19 -17.79
C SER A 14 19.73 14.85 -17.20
N LEU A 15 19.69 14.32 -15.97
CA LEU A 15 18.44 13.97 -15.26
C LEU A 15 17.69 15.26 -14.96
N ASN A 16 16.89 15.65 -15.93
CA ASN A 16 16.23 16.93 -15.94
C ASN A 16 14.74 16.72 -15.81
N VAL A 17 14.13 17.41 -14.88
CA VAL A 17 12.67 17.42 -14.65
C VAL A 17 11.92 17.65 -15.97
N VAL A 18 12.41 18.55 -16.84
CA VAL A 18 11.79 18.85 -18.15
C VAL A 18 11.76 17.61 -19.05
N ASN A 19 12.83 16.86 -19.09
CA ASN A 19 12.91 15.67 -19.95
C ASN A 19 12.02 14.54 -19.43
N ILE A 20 12.02 14.28 -18.13
CA ILE A 20 11.10 13.30 -17.53
C ILE A 20 9.65 13.69 -17.78
N ASN A 21 9.31 14.96 -17.59
CA ASN A 21 7.96 15.45 -17.82
C ASN A 21 7.55 15.34 -19.28
N ARG A 22 8.47 15.47 -20.23
CA ARG A 22 8.20 15.23 -21.64
C ARG A 22 7.83 13.77 -21.92
N GLU A 23 8.55 12.80 -21.32
CA GLU A 23 8.22 11.37 -21.46
C GLU A 23 6.87 11.03 -20.82
N LEU A 24 6.60 11.55 -19.62
CA LEU A 24 5.30 11.39 -18.96
C LEU A 24 4.16 12.00 -19.79
N TRP A 25 4.38 13.16 -20.40
CA TRP A 25 3.43 13.81 -21.30
C TRP A 25 3.17 12.99 -22.55
N ASN A 26 4.23 12.49 -23.21
CA ASN A 26 4.14 11.62 -24.39
C ASN A 26 3.32 10.36 -24.09
N ALA A 27 3.47 9.80 -22.89
CA ALA A 27 2.69 8.67 -22.41
C ALA A 27 1.27 9.03 -21.96
N LYS A 28 0.84 10.31 -22.12
CA LYS A 28 -0.48 10.83 -21.75
C LYS A 28 -0.83 10.63 -20.26
N THR A 29 0.17 10.64 -19.39
CA THR A 29 -0.09 10.60 -17.95
C THR A 29 -0.51 12.00 -17.46
N LYS A 30 -1.17 12.02 -16.29
CA LYS A 30 -1.53 13.27 -15.59
C LYS A 30 -0.54 13.62 -14.48
N VAL A 31 0.52 12.84 -14.36
CA VAL A 31 1.59 13.00 -13.36
C VAL A 31 2.68 13.85 -14.00
N LEU A 32 3.19 14.80 -13.22
CA LEU A 32 4.37 15.59 -13.56
C LEU A 32 5.34 15.56 -12.40
N VAL A 33 6.61 15.56 -12.69
CA VAL A 33 7.68 15.72 -11.71
C VAL A 33 7.82 17.20 -11.38
N ASP A 34 7.72 17.54 -10.10
CA ASP A 34 7.92 18.91 -9.61
C ASP A 34 9.40 19.19 -9.37
N TYR A 35 10.10 18.26 -8.69
CA TYR A 35 11.54 18.35 -8.48
C TYR A 35 12.15 17.00 -8.12
N ILE A 36 13.47 16.94 -8.23
CA ILE A 36 14.29 15.76 -7.92
C ILE A 36 15.36 16.19 -6.91
N TRP A 37 15.57 15.37 -5.91
CA TRP A 37 16.65 15.57 -4.93
C TRP A 37 17.28 14.23 -4.54
N SER A 38 18.45 14.28 -3.92
CA SER A 38 19.14 13.09 -3.41
C SER A 38 19.15 13.08 -1.90
N ASP A 39 18.99 11.90 -1.33
CA ASP A 39 19.20 11.63 0.09
C ASP A 39 20.30 10.57 0.28
N ASN A 40 20.48 10.13 1.53
CA ASN A 40 21.49 9.11 1.87
C ASN A 40 21.15 7.72 1.30
N ILE A 41 19.96 7.50 0.79
CA ILE A 41 19.45 6.22 0.30
C ILE A 41 19.46 6.19 -1.24
N GLY A 42 19.28 7.35 -1.89
CA GLY A 42 19.21 7.40 -3.35
C GLY A 42 18.68 8.72 -3.90
N ILE A 43 17.92 8.60 -4.98
CA ILE A 43 17.28 9.73 -5.65
C ILE A 43 15.79 9.71 -5.36
N VAL A 44 15.27 10.83 -4.91
CA VAL A 44 13.84 11.02 -4.65
C VAL A 44 13.26 11.91 -5.73
N VAL A 45 12.20 11.41 -6.38
CA VAL A 45 11.43 12.13 -7.39
C VAL A 45 10.10 12.54 -6.79
N ILE A 46 9.87 13.85 -6.68
CA ILE A 46 8.62 14.41 -6.16
C ILE A 46 7.70 14.77 -7.32
N THR A 47 6.46 14.40 -7.22
CA THR A 47 5.45 14.56 -8.26
C THR A 47 4.24 15.34 -7.78
N ASN A 48 3.55 16.02 -8.69
CA ASN A 48 2.35 16.83 -8.41
C ASN A 48 1.11 15.97 -8.05
N LYS A 49 1.16 14.67 -8.30
CA LYS A 49 0.07 13.71 -8.01
C LYS A 49 0.63 12.38 -7.56
N VAL A 50 -0.23 11.57 -6.96
CA VAL A 50 0.12 10.19 -6.57
C VAL A 50 0.46 9.37 -7.81
N VAL A 51 1.67 8.82 -7.83
CA VAL A 51 2.23 8.00 -8.90
C VAL A 51 1.63 6.60 -8.89
N GLN A 52 1.23 6.11 -10.04
CA GLN A 52 0.84 4.73 -10.25
C GLN A 52 2.04 3.90 -10.71
N GLN A 53 1.91 2.58 -10.71
CA GLN A 53 2.99 1.70 -11.17
C GLN A 53 3.37 1.94 -12.65
N SER A 54 2.40 2.30 -13.49
CA SER A 54 2.63 2.67 -14.89
C SER A 54 3.50 3.92 -15.03
N ASP A 55 3.24 4.95 -14.20
CA ASP A 55 4.00 6.18 -14.23
C ASP A 55 5.43 5.95 -13.73
N LEU A 56 5.57 5.13 -12.66
CA LEU A 56 6.88 4.72 -12.15
C LEU A 56 7.71 4.01 -13.22
N SER A 57 7.10 3.13 -14.00
CA SER A 57 7.78 2.40 -15.07
C SER A 57 8.34 3.34 -16.14
N ILE A 58 7.64 4.43 -16.47
CA ILE A 58 8.10 5.43 -17.42
C ILE A 58 9.31 6.19 -16.84
N ILE A 59 9.21 6.63 -15.59
CA ILE A 59 10.29 7.33 -14.90
C ILE A 59 11.53 6.42 -14.78
N ASP A 60 11.35 5.18 -14.39
CA ASP A 60 12.42 4.18 -14.24
C ASP A 60 13.12 3.91 -15.58
N HIS A 61 12.33 3.71 -16.65
CA HIS A 61 12.86 3.51 -17.99
C HIS A 61 13.70 4.72 -18.45
N TYR A 62 13.20 5.94 -18.25
CA TYR A 62 13.95 7.15 -18.58
C TYR A 62 15.24 7.25 -17.77
N VAL A 63 15.16 7.02 -16.45
CA VAL A 63 16.32 7.08 -15.57
C VAL A 63 17.37 6.04 -15.97
N LYS A 64 17.00 4.81 -16.27
CA LYS A 64 17.93 3.74 -16.68
C LYS A 64 18.56 3.95 -18.06
N ASN A 65 17.87 4.62 -18.96
CA ASN A 65 18.34 4.84 -20.33
C ASN A 65 19.03 6.21 -20.54
N SER A 66 19.08 7.07 -19.53
CA SER A 66 19.84 8.31 -19.66
C SER A 66 21.34 7.99 -19.70
N ASN A 67 22.03 8.47 -20.74
CA ASN A 67 23.41 8.11 -21.10
C ASN A 67 24.47 8.39 -20.01
N ASP A 68 24.14 9.19 -19.01
CA ASP A 68 25.04 9.53 -17.91
C ASP A 68 25.09 8.46 -16.80
N ILE A 69 24.29 7.40 -16.92
CA ILE A 69 24.11 6.38 -15.87
C ILE A 69 25.03 5.18 -16.03
N ASN A 70 25.85 5.11 -17.06
CA ASN A 70 26.77 3.97 -17.28
C ASN A 70 27.74 3.71 -16.11
N SER A 71 27.82 4.61 -15.13
CA SER A 71 28.61 4.47 -13.90
C SER A 71 27.79 4.21 -12.62
N LEU A 72 26.44 4.29 -12.69
CA LEU A 72 25.55 4.16 -11.53
C LEU A 72 24.62 2.97 -11.71
N GLN A 73 24.76 1.98 -10.86
CA GLN A 73 23.77 0.91 -10.77
C GLN A 73 22.49 1.49 -10.14
N VAL A 74 21.47 1.78 -10.98
CA VAL A 74 20.10 2.02 -10.49
C VAL A 74 19.51 0.65 -10.16
N GLU A 75 19.54 0.29 -8.89
CA GLU A 75 19.16 -1.04 -8.46
C GLU A 75 17.64 -1.25 -8.60
N ASP A 76 16.83 -0.37 -8.03
CA ASP A 76 15.38 -0.54 -8.03
C ASP A 76 14.64 0.78 -7.82
N SER A 77 13.63 1.04 -8.63
CA SER A 77 12.70 2.16 -8.47
C SER A 77 11.42 1.67 -7.82
N ARG A 78 11.01 2.30 -6.73
CA ARG A 78 9.84 1.87 -5.96
C ARG A 78 8.98 3.04 -5.52
N LEU A 79 7.69 2.78 -5.44
CA LEU A 79 6.75 3.71 -4.83
C LEU A 79 6.96 3.78 -3.31
N PRO A 80 6.78 4.96 -2.69
CA PRO A 80 6.86 5.09 -1.25
C PRO A 80 5.81 4.20 -0.58
N LYS A 81 6.21 3.49 0.47
CA LYS A 81 5.29 2.71 1.28
C LYS A 81 4.35 3.65 2.04
N SER A 82 3.09 3.30 2.04
CA SER A 82 2.03 3.95 2.79
C SER A 82 1.27 2.92 3.60
N LYS A 83 0.28 3.35 4.36
CA LYS A 83 -0.63 2.47 5.08
C LYS A 83 -2.05 2.73 4.64
N SER A 84 -2.81 1.66 4.46
CA SER A 84 -4.25 1.72 4.29
C SER A 84 -4.94 1.10 5.50
N TYR A 85 -6.04 1.72 5.91
CA TYR A 85 -6.80 1.36 7.09
C TYR A 85 -8.14 0.75 6.66
N LEU A 86 -8.36 -0.49 7.07
CA LEU A 86 -9.54 -1.25 6.72
C LEU A 86 -10.21 -1.80 7.98
N LYS A 87 -11.48 -2.16 7.87
CA LYS A 87 -12.21 -2.90 8.89
C LYS A 87 -12.87 -4.13 8.29
N ILE A 88 -12.88 -5.21 9.04
CA ILE A 88 -13.59 -6.44 8.72
C ILE A 88 -14.81 -6.49 9.64
N ILE A 89 -15.96 -6.69 9.05
CA ILE A 89 -17.24 -6.79 9.74
C ILE A 89 -17.89 -8.16 9.48
N GLY A 90 -18.84 -8.56 10.28
CA GLY A 90 -19.50 -9.85 10.14
C GLY A 90 -18.72 -11.01 10.78
N ILE A 91 -17.78 -10.74 11.67
CA ILE A 91 -17.01 -11.75 12.41
C ILE A 91 -17.64 -11.95 13.79
N PRO A 92 -17.87 -13.20 14.24
CA PRO A 92 -18.30 -13.45 15.62
C PRO A 92 -17.18 -13.09 16.60
N PHE A 93 -17.56 -12.44 17.72
CA PHE A 93 -16.60 -12.10 18.78
C PHE A 93 -16.18 -13.34 19.59
N TYR A 94 -17.06 -14.35 19.66
CA TYR A 94 -16.81 -15.66 20.22
C TYR A 94 -16.87 -16.68 19.07
N PRO A 95 -15.73 -17.11 18.52
CA PRO A 95 -15.71 -17.94 17.29
C PRO A 95 -16.25 -19.36 17.49
N HIS A 96 -16.27 -19.83 18.74
CA HIS A 96 -16.76 -21.17 19.07
C HIS A 96 -18.03 -21.10 19.91
N ALA A 97 -19.10 -21.72 19.44
CA ALA A 97 -20.44 -21.65 20.02
C ALA A 97 -20.52 -22.06 21.52
N ASN A 98 -19.58 -22.85 22.01
CA ASN A 98 -19.54 -23.37 23.38
C ASN A 98 -18.32 -22.85 24.19
N SER A 99 -17.58 -21.90 23.66
CA SER A 99 -16.41 -21.33 24.32
C SER A 99 -16.64 -19.86 24.61
N GLN A 100 -16.22 -19.40 25.78
CA GLN A 100 -16.14 -17.97 26.09
C GLN A 100 -14.82 -17.35 25.62
N GLU A 101 -14.03 -18.08 24.86
CA GLU A 101 -12.79 -17.57 24.27
C GLU A 101 -13.09 -16.49 23.25
N LYS A 102 -12.51 -15.34 23.47
CA LYS A 102 -12.64 -14.17 22.60
C LYS A 102 -11.75 -14.33 21.39
N LEU A 103 -12.24 -13.88 20.25
CA LEU A 103 -11.44 -13.74 19.05
C LEU A 103 -10.21 -12.85 19.30
N THR A 104 -9.03 -13.35 18.97
CA THR A 104 -7.75 -12.65 19.17
C THR A 104 -7.16 -12.12 17.88
N SER A 105 -6.16 -11.25 17.98
CA SER A 105 -5.38 -10.79 16.81
C SER A 105 -4.71 -11.94 16.08
N LEU A 106 -4.23 -12.97 16.81
CA LEU A 106 -3.57 -14.13 16.23
C LEU A 106 -4.54 -15.00 15.42
N ASP A 107 -5.78 -15.14 15.90
CA ASP A 107 -6.83 -15.85 15.17
C ASP A 107 -7.11 -15.15 13.85
N ILE A 108 -7.18 -13.82 13.85
CA ILE A 108 -7.37 -13.03 12.64
C ILE A 108 -6.20 -13.20 11.66
N GLU A 109 -4.97 -13.15 12.14
CA GLU A 109 -3.80 -13.39 11.29
C GLU A 109 -3.83 -14.79 10.66
N THR A 110 -4.27 -15.79 11.43
CA THR A 110 -4.43 -17.17 10.95
C THR A 110 -5.52 -17.27 9.89
N ILE A 111 -6.69 -16.65 10.13
CA ILE A 111 -7.80 -16.58 9.18
C ILE A 111 -7.36 -15.89 7.87
N MET A 112 -6.63 -14.78 7.98
CA MET A 112 -6.11 -14.07 6.80
C MET A 112 -5.17 -14.94 5.98
N LYS A 113 -4.24 -15.67 6.63
CA LYS A 113 -3.31 -16.59 5.94
C LYS A 113 -4.00 -17.76 5.23
N GLN A 114 -5.18 -18.14 5.68
CA GLN A 114 -5.97 -19.23 5.09
C GLN A 114 -6.84 -18.78 3.91
N ASN A 115 -6.94 -17.47 3.66
CA ASN A 115 -7.81 -16.90 2.63
C ASN A 115 -6.98 -16.22 1.53
N HIS A 116 -7.06 -16.74 0.31
CA HIS A 116 -6.31 -16.28 -0.86
C HIS A 116 -6.48 -14.80 -1.20
N ILE A 117 -7.56 -14.14 -0.76
CA ILE A 117 -7.74 -12.71 -0.97
C ILE A 117 -6.66 -11.85 -0.29
N PHE A 118 -5.91 -12.45 0.66
CA PHE A 118 -4.84 -11.79 1.41
C PHE A 118 -3.42 -12.24 1.01
N ASP A 119 -3.24 -13.10 0.00
CA ASP A 119 -1.96 -13.71 -0.35
C ASP A 119 -0.82 -12.70 -0.56
N ASN A 120 -1.13 -11.52 -1.12
CA ASN A 120 -0.15 -10.46 -1.37
C ASN A 120 -0.28 -9.29 -0.40
N ILE A 121 -0.96 -9.48 0.71
CA ILE A 121 -1.25 -8.43 1.68
C ILE A 121 -0.35 -8.59 2.90
N SER A 122 0.40 -7.55 3.22
CA SER A 122 1.23 -7.49 4.43
C SER A 122 0.61 -6.56 5.45
N LEU A 123 0.41 -7.05 6.66
CA LEU A 123 -0.06 -6.24 7.79
C LEU A 123 1.03 -5.22 8.19
N ALA A 124 0.61 -3.99 8.45
CA ALA A 124 1.48 -2.93 8.96
C ALA A 124 1.47 -2.86 10.50
N SER A 125 0.45 -3.44 11.13
CA SER A 125 0.32 -3.60 12.58
C SER A 125 -0.53 -4.84 12.90
N LYS A 126 -0.51 -5.26 14.16
CA LYS A 126 -1.38 -6.36 14.63
C LYS A 126 -2.85 -5.97 14.48
N PRO A 127 -3.73 -6.87 14.02
CA PRO A 127 -5.16 -6.64 13.97
C PRO A 127 -5.73 -6.27 15.35
N ARG A 128 -6.70 -5.38 15.36
CA ARG A 128 -7.39 -4.95 16.60
C ARG A 128 -8.82 -5.43 16.57
N VAL A 129 -9.17 -6.33 17.49
CA VAL A 129 -10.51 -6.90 17.62
C VAL A 129 -11.31 -6.11 18.65
N ILE A 130 -12.44 -5.55 18.23
CA ILE A 130 -13.32 -4.75 19.09
C ILE A 130 -14.73 -5.33 19.00
N LYS A 131 -15.36 -5.59 20.13
CA LYS A 131 -16.78 -5.98 20.20
C LYS A 131 -17.65 -4.83 19.71
N VAL A 132 -18.61 -5.09 18.84
CA VAL A 132 -19.49 -4.05 18.25
C VAL A 132 -20.24 -3.27 19.34
N SER A 133 -20.78 -3.99 20.33
CA SER A 133 -21.41 -3.42 21.52
C SER A 133 -21.39 -4.44 22.64
N PRO A 134 -21.64 -4.06 23.90
CA PRO A 134 -21.72 -5.01 25.03
C PRO A 134 -22.73 -6.15 24.81
N LYS A 135 -23.82 -5.87 24.10
CA LYS A 135 -24.90 -6.82 23.83
C LYS A 135 -24.73 -7.61 22.52
N SER A 136 -23.75 -7.25 21.67
CA SER A 136 -23.53 -7.91 20.38
C SER A 136 -22.59 -9.09 20.55
N ASP A 137 -22.83 -10.19 19.84
CA ASP A 137 -21.89 -11.30 19.69
C ASP A 137 -20.94 -11.12 18.50
N MET A 138 -20.98 -9.95 17.86
CA MET A 138 -20.16 -9.63 16.70
C MET A 138 -19.00 -8.71 17.06
N ALA A 139 -17.92 -8.84 16.28
CA ALA A 139 -16.74 -7.99 16.33
C ALA A 139 -16.57 -7.13 15.08
N ILE A 140 -15.90 -6.02 15.25
CA ILE A 140 -15.23 -5.29 14.19
C ILE A 140 -13.72 -5.52 14.34
N VAL A 141 -13.07 -5.93 13.28
CA VAL A 141 -11.62 -6.10 13.26
C VAL A 141 -11.00 -4.98 12.43
N TRP A 142 -10.16 -4.19 13.03
CA TRP A 142 -9.37 -3.17 12.35
C TRP A 142 -8.05 -3.76 11.90
N ILE A 143 -7.72 -3.57 10.63
CA ILE A 143 -6.45 -3.99 10.04
C ILE A 143 -5.78 -2.81 9.36
N ASP A 144 -4.50 -2.66 9.60
CA ASP A 144 -3.64 -1.71 8.93
C ASP A 144 -2.73 -2.52 8.00
N ILE A 145 -2.75 -2.22 6.71
CA ILE A 145 -1.97 -2.94 5.70
C ILE A 145 -0.91 -2.02 5.08
N TRP A 146 0.22 -2.60 4.69
CA TRP A 146 1.16 -1.90 3.84
C TRP A 146 0.58 -1.74 2.44
N ASP A 147 0.66 -0.52 1.92
CA ASP A 147 0.08 -0.15 0.64
C ASP A 147 0.98 0.89 -0.05
N VAL A 148 0.61 1.27 -1.25
CA VAL A 148 1.12 2.47 -1.92
C VAL A 148 0.19 3.65 -1.65
N GLN A 149 0.64 4.87 -1.88
CA GLN A 149 -0.17 6.08 -1.64
C GLN A 149 -1.51 6.08 -2.37
N SER A 150 -1.59 5.42 -3.52
CA SER A 150 -2.84 5.26 -4.27
C SER A 150 -3.87 4.35 -3.61
N GLY A 151 -3.50 3.61 -2.57
CA GLY A 151 -4.37 2.67 -1.88
C GLY A 151 -4.75 1.46 -2.76
N GLN A 152 -3.84 0.96 -3.57
CA GLN A 152 -4.10 -0.09 -4.55
C GLN A 152 -4.53 -1.40 -3.88
N ASN A 153 -3.80 -1.83 -2.84
CA ASN A 153 -4.13 -3.06 -2.10
C ASN A 153 -5.48 -2.93 -1.39
N ALA A 154 -5.73 -1.78 -0.77
CA ALA A 154 -7.01 -1.52 -0.11
C ALA A 154 -8.18 -1.56 -1.09
N LYS A 155 -8.04 -0.98 -2.28
CA LYS A 155 -9.08 -1.01 -3.33
C LYS A 155 -9.40 -2.42 -3.80
N LEU A 156 -8.40 -3.31 -3.85
CA LEU A 156 -8.61 -4.72 -4.20
C LEU A 156 -9.38 -5.48 -3.12
N LEU A 157 -9.23 -5.09 -1.86
CA LEU A 157 -9.85 -5.75 -0.71
C LEU A 157 -11.25 -5.22 -0.38
N ILE A 158 -11.49 -3.91 -0.55
CA ILE A 158 -12.78 -3.29 -0.19
C ILE A 158 -13.94 -3.98 -0.91
N ASN A 159 -14.99 -4.30 -0.16
CA ASN A 159 -16.19 -5.04 -0.56
C ASN A 159 -15.95 -6.54 -0.88
N ARG A 160 -14.75 -7.06 -0.67
CA ARG A 160 -14.55 -8.51 -0.72
C ARG A 160 -15.13 -9.17 0.52
N CYS A 161 -15.66 -10.37 0.31
CA CYS A 161 -16.19 -11.22 1.36
C CYS A 161 -15.34 -12.50 1.45
N PHE A 162 -15.24 -13.05 2.65
CA PHE A 162 -14.57 -14.33 2.90
C PHE A 162 -15.22 -15.06 4.09
N ASN A 163 -15.00 -16.36 4.17
CA ASN A 163 -15.60 -17.19 5.20
C ASN A 163 -14.74 -17.16 6.48
N VAL A 164 -15.40 -17.01 7.62
CA VAL A 164 -14.84 -17.16 8.96
C VAL A 164 -15.70 -18.17 9.71
N GLY A 165 -15.29 -19.43 9.71
CA GLY A 165 -16.15 -20.53 10.14
C GLY A 165 -17.44 -20.56 9.30
N ASN A 166 -18.58 -20.50 9.97
CA ASN A 166 -19.92 -20.49 9.31
C ASN A 166 -20.42 -19.07 8.96
N ASN A 167 -19.61 -18.04 9.19
CA ASN A 167 -20.00 -16.64 8.95
C ASN A 167 -19.33 -16.08 7.71
N ILE A 168 -19.98 -15.11 7.09
CA ILE A 168 -19.42 -14.35 5.98
C ILE A 168 -18.95 -13.00 6.51
N ALA A 169 -17.65 -12.79 6.46
CA ALA A 169 -17.02 -11.51 6.79
C ALA A 169 -16.88 -10.64 5.54
N THR A 170 -16.98 -9.33 5.72
CA THR A 170 -16.84 -8.34 4.64
C THR A 170 -15.79 -7.30 5.00
N ILE A 171 -14.94 -6.94 4.05
CA ILE A 171 -13.92 -5.89 4.21
C ILE A 171 -14.49 -4.54 3.78
N ARG A 172 -14.29 -3.52 4.60
CA ARG A 172 -14.73 -2.14 4.35
C ARG A 172 -13.58 -1.16 4.58
N GLY A 173 -13.62 -0.01 3.92
CA GLY A 173 -12.74 1.11 4.26
C GLY A 173 -12.99 1.61 5.69
N ALA A 174 -11.95 2.06 6.38
CA ALA A 174 -12.04 2.52 7.77
C ALA A 174 -13.08 3.66 7.95
N ASN A 175 -13.15 4.57 6.99
CA ASN A 175 -14.03 5.76 7.02
C ASN A 175 -15.47 5.49 6.52
N MET A 176 -15.77 4.26 6.06
CA MET A 176 -17.15 3.94 5.69
C MET A 176 -17.97 3.69 6.96
N ASN A 177 -18.83 4.64 7.30
CA ASN A 177 -19.82 4.45 8.36
C ASN A 177 -20.67 3.23 8.03
N LEU A 178 -20.86 2.35 9.01
CA LEU A 178 -21.92 1.35 8.96
C LEU A 178 -23.22 2.16 8.86
N GLY A 179 -23.85 2.14 7.69
CA GLY A 179 -25.22 2.63 7.58
C GLY A 179 -26.05 1.81 8.57
N VAL A 180 -26.45 2.44 9.65
CA VAL A 180 -27.47 1.91 10.54
C VAL A 180 -28.78 2.09 9.78
N SER A 181 -29.24 1.03 9.14
CA SER A 181 -30.61 0.88 8.66
C SER A 181 -31.43 0.19 9.71
#